data_16269d8ccad0e2ce400140afb6eb8266
#
_entry.id   16269d8ccad0e2ce400140afb6eb8266
#
_cell.length_a   1.000
_cell.length_b   1.000
_cell.length_c   1.000
_cell.angle_alpha   90.00
_cell.angle_beta   90.00
_cell.angle_gamma   90.00
#
_symmetry.space_group_name_H-M   'P 1'
#
loop_
_entity.id
_entity.type
_entity.pdbx_description
1 polymer ?
#
loop_
_entity_poly.entity_id
_entity_poly.type
_entity_poly.pdbx_seq_one_letter_code
_entity_poly.pdbx_strand_id
1 'polypeptide(L)'
;SSYEKLRSFLINERNISSLIQMEYSAFEEATVPICTFTIKNSNEQDGSYIKLSDFKGGMEVQKIKTLEAIHQHGECDYFYSTNQDNFKKIPGMPIAYWASDNVITDFAQGKLTNDVADAKQGLATGNNNKFLRYWFEVEFNKIKFDAKTLEDAKKSRKKWFPTTKGGRFRKWYG
;
A
#
# COMPACT_ATOMS: atom_id res chain seq x y z
N SER A 1 8.05 5.96 4.58
CA SER A 1 8.13 4.82 3.66
C SER A 1 9.56 4.63 3.18
N SER A 2 9.92 3.39 2.81
CA SER A 2 11.25 3.09 2.28
C SER A 2 11.54 3.97 1.05
N TYR A 3 12.77 4.50 0.98
CA TYR A 3 13.26 5.32 -0.13
C TYR A 3 12.51 6.65 -0.38
N GLU A 4 11.83 7.20 0.59
CA GLU A 4 11.14 8.49 0.44
C GLU A 4 12.08 9.62 0.03
N LYS A 5 13.26 9.71 0.64
CA LYS A 5 14.27 10.72 0.30
C LYS A 5 14.77 10.59 -1.15
N LEU A 6 15.02 9.35 -1.61
CA LEU A 6 15.42 9.11 -2.99
C LEU A 6 14.30 9.51 -3.97
N ARG A 7 13.07 9.11 -3.67
CA ARG A 7 11.92 9.45 -4.50
C ARG A 7 11.68 10.96 -4.56
N SER A 8 11.77 11.64 -3.42
CA SER A 8 11.68 13.10 -3.35
C SER A 8 12.78 13.78 -4.18
N PHE A 9 14.02 13.32 -4.11
CA PHE A 9 15.12 13.81 -4.92
C PHE A 9 14.84 13.64 -6.42
N LEU A 10 14.43 12.45 -6.85
CA LEU A 10 14.16 12.17 -8.25
C LEU A 10 13.01 13.04 -8.80
N ILE A 11 11.94 13.23 -8.03
CA ILE A 11 10.77 13.98 -8.47
C ILE A 11 11.00 15.51 -8.45
N ASN A 12 11.77 16.00 -7.50
CA ASN A 12 11.95 17.46 -7.35
C ASN A 12 13.17 18.00 -8.08
N GLU A 13 14.22 17.21 -8.25
CA GLU A 13 15.50 17.69 -8.76
C GLU A 13 15.91 17.04 -10.08
N ARG A 14 15.18 16.07 -10.58
CA ARG A 14 15.49 15.33 -11.80
C ARG A 14 14.22 15.06 -12.59
N ASN A 15 14.39 14.74 -13.88
CA ASN A 15 13.29 14.24 -14.70
C ASN A 15 13.41 12.72 -14.88
N ILE A 16 12.37 11.99 -14.54
CA ILE A 16 12.23 10.57 -14.88
C ILE A 16 11.71 10.51 -16.31
N SER A 17 12.60 10.44 -17.28
CA SER A 17 12.22 10.49 -18.69
C SER A 17 11.57 9.21 -19.19
N SER A 18 11.90 8.05 -18.61
CA SER A 18 11.20 6.80 -18.84
C SER A 18 11.26 5.87 -17.63
N LEU A 19 10.24 5.04 -17.46
CA LEU A 19 10.21 3.98 -16.47
C LEU A 19 9.43 2.79 -17.01
N ILE A 20 9.99 1.58 -16.87
CA ILE A 20 9.32 0.33 -17.20
C ILE A 20 9.20 -0.47 -15.92
N GLN A 21 7.97 -0.69 -15.48
CA GLN A 21 7.64 -1.54 -14.34
C GLN A 21 7.40 -2.95 -14.83
N MET A 22 8.26 -3.88 -14.44
CA MET A 22 8.19 -5.27 -14.86
C MET A 22 7.29 -6.09 -13.94
N GLU A 23 6.95 -7.30 -14.37
CA GLU A 23 6.24 -8.26 -13.52
C GLU A 23 7.08 -8.65 -12.29
N TYR A 24 6.39 -9.11 -11.27
CA TYR A 24 7.03 -9.76 -10.13
C TYR A 24 7.69 -11.07 -10.60
N SER A 25 8.95 -11.26 -10.31
CA SER A 25 9.74 -12.41 -10.81
C SER A 25 9.99 -12.40 -12.33
N ALA A 26 10.15 -11.22 -12.95
CA ALA A 26 10.56 -11.12 -14.35
C ALA A 26 11.87 -11.87 -14.65
N PHE A 27 12.79 -11.93 -13.70
CA PHE A 27 13.98 -12.78 -13.73
C PHE A 27 13.72 -14.08 -12.96
N GLU A 28 14.14 -15.22 -13.50
CA GLU A 28 13.86 -16.56 -12.96
C GLU A 28 14.31 -16.72 -11.49
N GLU A 29 15.42 -16.10 -11.11
CA GLU A 29 15.99 -16.23 -9.76
C GLU A 29 15.58 -15.08 -8.80
N ALA A 30 14.86 -14.07 -9.27
CA ALA A 30 14.50 -12.90 -8.48
C ALA A 30 13.01 -12.87 -8.15
N THR A 31 12.66 -13.04 -6.88
CA THR A 31 11.29 -12.93 -6.36
C THR A 31 11.00 -11.52 -5.83
N VAL A 32 11.35 -10.50 -6.61
CA VAL A 32 11.19 -9.08 -6.23
C VAL A 32 10.56 -8.30 -7.39
N PRO A 33 9.76 -7.26 -7.09
CA PRO A 33 9.32 -6.33 -8.11
C PRO A 33 10.51 -5.53 -8.65
N ILE A 34 10.62 -5.46 -9.97
CA ILE A 34 11.73 -4.82 -10.65
C ILE A 34 11.20 -3.69 -11.54
N CYS A 35 11.94 -2.62 -11.63
CA CYS A 35 11.74 -1.59 -12.64
C CYS A 35 13.08 -1.12 -13.20
N THR A 36 13.05 -0.66 -14.44
CA THR A 36 14.17 0.09 -15.05
C THR A 36 13.69 1.49 -15.36
N PHE A 37 14.59 2.48 -15.25
CA PHE A 37 14.24 3.86 -15.51
C PHE A 37 15.43 4.65 -16.02
N THR A 38 15.14 5.73 -16.76
CA THR A 38 16.14 6.70 -17.19
C THR A 38 15.86 8.05 -16.57
N ILE A 39 16.93 8.76 -16.21
CA ILE A 39 16.86 10.06 -15.56
C ILE A 39 17.60 11.07 -16.40
N LYS A 40 16.99 12.24 -16.59
CA LYS A 40 17.63 13.41 -17.17
C LYS A 40 17.88 14.46 -16.09
N ASN A 41 18.99 15.17 -16.25
CA ASN A 41 19.26 16.40 -15.50
C ASN A 41 18.68 17.58 -16.31
N SER A 42 17.37 17.68 -16.36
CA SER A 42 16.65 18.74 -17.10
C SER A 42 15.44 19.20 -16.29
N ASN A 43 14.87 20.34 -16.70
CA ASN A 43 13.64 20.88 -16.13
C ASN A 43 12.38 20.38 -16.87
N GLU A 44 12.53 19.47 -17.82
CA GLU A 44 11.39 18.76 -18.40
C GLU A 44 10.69 17.95 -17.31
N GLN A 45 9.37 17.91 -17.38
CA GLN A 45 8.58 17.18 -16.37
C GLN A 45 7.83 16.00 -16.96
N ASP A 46 7.73 15.89 -18.28
CA ASP A 46 7.03 14.81 -18.94
C ASP A 46 7.92 13.57 -19.05
N GLY A 47 7.31 12.43 -18.83
CA GLY A 47 7.96 11.12 -18.89
C GLY A 47 7.06 10.06 -19.51
N SER A 48 7.68 9.00 -20.02
CA SER A 48 7.02 7.84 -20.60
C SER A 48 7.12 6.64 -19.67
N TYR A 49 6.01 5.99 -19.38
CA TYR A 49 5.93 4.92 -18.42
C TYR A 49 5.26 3.69 -19.02
N ILE A 50 5.82 2.50 -18.81
CA ILE A 50 5.26 1.24 -19.30
C ILE A 50 4.99 0.34 -18.11
N LYS A 51 3.74 -0.11 -17.95
CA LYS A 51 3.30 -0.99 -16.88
C LYS A 51 3.18 -2.42 -17.37
N LEU A 52 4.15 -3.25 -17.08
CA LEU A 52 4.19 -4.66 -17.48
C LEU A 52 3.90 -5.63 -16.33
N SER A 53 3.54 -5.13 -15.16
CA SER A 53 3.29 -5.95 -13.95
C SER A 53 2.22 -7.03 -14.14
N ASP A 54 1.31 -6.84 -15.08
CA ASP A 54 0.17 -7.72 -15.33
C ASP A 54 0.45 -8.78 -16.43
N PHE A 55 1.56 -8.62 -17.17
CA PHE A 55 1.98 -9.54 -18.23
C PHE A 55 2.96 -10.58 -17.70
N LYS A 56 2.46 -11.77 -17.40
CA LYS A 56 3.27 -12.88 -16.91
C LYS A 56 3.95 -13.65 -18.05
N GLY A 57 5.12 -14.20 -17.78
CA GLY A 57 5.86 -15.04 -18.72
C GLY A 57 7.35 -14.72 -18.83
N GLY A 58 7.90 -14.05 -17.83
CA GLY A 58 9.33 -13.77 -17.73
C GLY A 58 9.84 -12.72 -18.72
N MET A 59 11.14 -12.60 -18.81
CA MET A 59 11.81 -11.53 -19.56
C MET A 59 11.47 -11.50 -21.05
N GLU A 60 11.15 -12.63 -21.68
CA GLU A 60 10.81 -12.63 -23.11
C GLU A 60 9.48 -11.91 -23.37
N VAL A 61 8.47 -12.15 -22.51
CA VAL A 61 7.19 -11.44 -22.60
C VAL A 61 7.38 -9.95 -22.30
N GLN A 62 8.18 -9.63 -21.29
CA GLN A 62 8.49 -8.23 -20.93
C GLN A 62 9.14 -7.49 -22.11
N LYS A 63 10.09 -8.12 -22.80
CA LYS A 63 10.74 -7.57 -24.00
C LYS A 63 9.75 -7.34 -25.13
N ILE A 64 8.93 -8.34 -25.47
CA ILE A 64 7.93 -8.22 -26.54
C ILE A 64 6.97 -7.08 -26.26
N LYS A 65 6.42 -7.01 -25.04
CA LYS A 65 5.48 -5.94 -24.64
C LYS A 65 6.12 -4.57 -24.58
N THR A 66 7.37 -4.48 -24.19
CA THR A 66 8.11 -3.20 -24.25
C THR A 66 8.25 -2.71 -25.69
N LEU A 67 8.69 -3.58 -26.59
CA LEU A 67 8.85 -3.23 -28.01
C LEU A 67 7.51 -2.86 -28.65
N GLU A 68 6.45 -3.60 -28.36
CA GLU A 68 5.08 -3.30 -28.80
C GLU A 68 4.67 -1.89 -28.36
N ALA A 69 4.83 -1.56 -27.07
CA ALA A 69 4.48 -0.24 -26.54
C ALA A 69 5.28 0.89 -27.21
N ILE A 70 6.55 0.66 -27.50
CA ILE A 70 7.41 1.65 -28.18
C ILE A 70 6.96 1.83 -29.66
N HIS A 71 6.69 0.74 -30.37
CA HIS A 71 6.30 0.79 -31.77
C HIS A 71 4.90 1.40 -31.98
N GLN A 72 3.99 1.17 -31.07
CA GLN A 72 2.63 1.71 -31.11
C GLN A 72 2.54 3.16 -30.61
N HIS A 73 3.65 3.78 -30.24
CA HIS A 73 3.70 5.16 -29.74
C HIS A 73 2.65 5.49 -28.67
N GLY A 74 2.34 4.51 -27.82
CA GLY A 74 1.41 4.70 -26.70
C GLY A 74 -0.05 4.45 -27.01
N GLU A 75 -0.40 3.84 -28.13
CA GLU A 75 -1.78 3.41 -28.44
C GLU A 75 -2.22 2.18 -27.64
N CYS A 76 -1.36 1.65 -26.76
CA CYS A 76 -1.68 0.54 -25.87
C CYS A 76 -2.05 1.01 -24.45
N ASP A 77 -2.92 0.26 -23.79
CA ASP A 77 -3.50 0.59 -22.48
C ASP A 77 -2.54 0.47 -21.29
N TYR A 78 -1.34 -0.05 -21.53
CA TYR A 78 -0.28 -0.18 -20.53
C TYR A 78 0.89 0.81 -20.73
N PHE A 79 0.78 1.73 -21.71
CA PHE A 79 1.70 2.85 -21.89
C PHE A 79 1.05 4.14 -21.33
N TYR A 80 1.83 4.92 -20.61
CA TYR A 80 1.39 6.17 -19.99
C TYR A 80 2.38 7.28 -20.32
N SER A 81 1.86 8.44 -20.67
CA SER A 81 2.64 9.68 -20.73
C SER A 81 2.07 10.64 -19.70
N THR A 82 2.88 11.09 -18.77
CA THR A 82 2.42 11.97 -17.70
C THR A 82 3.50 12.92 -17.23
N ASN A 83 3.05 14.06 -16.75
CA ASN A 83 3.91 15.04 -16.11
C ASN A 83 4.21 14.62 -14.68
N GLN A 84 5.50 14.55 -14.29
CA GLN A 84 5.88 14.08 -12.96
C GLN A 84 5.46 15.04 -11.82
N ASP A 85 5.07 16.29 -12.10
CA ASP A 85 4.49 17.18 -11.08
C ASP A 85 3.17 16.64 -10.53
N ASN A 86 2.48 15.77 -11.27
CA ASN A 86 1.30 15.08 -10.77
C ASN A 86 1.61 14.18 -9.58
N PHE A 87 2.82 13.62 -9.48
CA PHE A 87 3.21 12.79 -8.34
C PHE A 87 3.33 13.59 -7.05
N LYS A 88 3.63 14.90 -7.15
CA LYS A 88 3.71 15.81 -6.01
C LYS A 88 2.35 16.09 -5.37
N LYS A 89 1.26 15.93 -6.13
CA LYS A 89 -0.11 16.18 -5.67
C LYS A 89 -0.64 15.06 -4.76
N ILE A 90 0.01 13.89 -4.80
CA ILE A 90 -0.38 12.71 -4.00
C ILE A 90 0.49 12.66 -2.74
N PRO A 91 -0.08 12.53 -1.53
CA PRO A 91 0.68 12.40 -0.29
C PRO A 91 1.72 11.29 -0.33
N GLY A 92 2.97 11.62 0.05
CA GLY A 92 4.10 10.69 -0.03
C GLY A 92 4.75 10.58 -1.41
N MET A 93 4.28 11.37 -2.39
CA MET A 93 4.83 11.46 -3.76
C MET A 93 5.11 10.08 -4.40
N PRO A 94 4.11 9.17 -4.48
CA PRO A 94 4.30 7.92 -5.21
C PRO A 94 4.46 8.19 -6.70
N ILE A 95 5.27 7.39 -7.39
CA ILE A 95 5.39 7.47 -8.86
C ILE A 95 4.16 6.76 -9.46
N ALA A 96 2.99 7.40 -9.32
CA ALA A 96 1.68 6.86 -9.69
C ALA A 96 1.29 7.29 -11.11
N TYR A 97 2.10 6.94 -12.09
CA TYR A 97 1.94 7.33 -13.49
C TYR A 97 0.64 6.81 -14.13
N TRP A 98 0.03 5.78 -13.54
CA TRP A 98 -1.26 5.20 -13.98
C TRP A 98 -2.49 5.89 -13.37
N ALA A 99 -2.29 6.84 -12.45
CA ALA A 99 -3.41 7.53 -11.81
C ALA A 99 -4.08 8.47 -12.80
N SER A 100 -5.41 8.40 -12.89
CA SER A 100 -6.19 9.34 -13.69
C SER A 100 -6.22 10.73 -13.07
N ASP A 101 -6.51 11.75 -13.89
CA ASP A 101 -6.63 13.13 -13.41
C ASP A 101 -7.71 13.28 -12.31
N ASN A 102 -8.77 12.48 -12.36
CA ASN A 102 -9.79 12.47 -11.32
C ASN A 102 -9.21 12.02 -9.98
N VAL A 103 -8.45 10.93 -9.98
CA VAL A 103 -7.78 10.43 -8.76
C VAL A 103 -6.81 11.46 -8.20
N ILE A 104 -6.01 12.11 -9.06
CA ILE A 104 -5.07 13.16 -8.65
C ILE A 104 -5.82 14.35 -8.06
N THR A 105 -6.94 14.74 -8.67
CA THR A 105 -7.79 15.84 -8.20
C THR A 105 -8.43 15.51 -6.85
N ASP A 106 -8.89 14.29 -6.66
CA ASP A 106 -9.46 13.83 -5.39
C ASP A 106 -8.46 13.94 -4.24
N PHE A 107 -7.18 13.62 -4.48
CA PHE A 107 -6.14 13.86 -3.48
C PHE A 107 -5.88 15.33 -3.19
N ALA A 108 -6.02 16.21 -4.19
CA ALA A 108 -5.81 17.64 -4.04
C ALA A 108 -6.97 18.35 -3.33
N GLN A 109 -8.21 17.87 -3.51
CA GLN A 109 -9.44 18.50 -3.01
C GLN A 109 -10.08 17.72 -1.86
N GLY A 110 -9.82 16.43 -1.77
CA GLY A 110 -10.39 15.54 -0.77
C GLY A 110 -9.83 15.77 0.62
N LYS A 111 -10.56 15.29 1.62
CA LYS A 111 -10.06 15.18 3.00
C LYS A 111 -9.32 13.86 3.16
N LEU A 112 -8.18 13.89 3.82
CA LEU A 112 -7.49 12.66 4.19
C LEU A 112 -8.33 11.89 5.23
N THR A 113 -8.26 10.57 5.18
CA THR A 113 -8.94 9.73 6.17
C THR A 113 -8.54 10.12 7.61
N ASN A 114 -7.29 10.50 7.82
CA ASN A 114 -6.80 10.94 9.13
C ASN A 114 -7.46 12.26 9.64
N ASP A 115 -8.04 13.08 8.74
CA ASP A 115 -8.73 14.30 9.12
C ASP A 115 -10.14 14.03 9.67
N VAL A 116 -10.69 12.85 9.34
CA VAL A 116 -12.07 12.46 9.71
C VAL A 116 -12.14 11.24 10.61
N ALA A 117 -11.10 10.40 10.63
CA ALA A 117 -11.07 9.18 11.42
C ALA A 117 -9.64 8.71 11.70
N ASP A 118 -9.39 8.29 12.92
CA ASP A 118 -8.16 7.62 13.31
C ASP A 118 -8.21 6.13 12.93
N ALA A 119 -7.46 5.71 11.92
CA ALA A 119 -7.29 4.30 11.60
C ALA A 119 -6.37 3.64 12.63
N LYS A 120 -6.93 2.84 13.52
CA LYS A 120 -6.16 2.13 14.56
C LYS A 120 -6.27 0.62 14.37
N GLN A 121 -5.14 -0.04 14.51
CA GLN A 121 -5.16 -1.50 14.61
C GLN A 121 -5.87 -1.90 15.90
N GLY A 122 -6.80 -2.85 15.80
CA GLY A 122 -7.41 -3.46 16.97
C GLY A 122 -6.39 -4.26 17.81
N LEU A 123 -6.88 -5.02 18.77
CA LEU A 123 -6.03 -5.79 19.68
C LEU A 123 -5.10 -6.77 18.93
N ALA A 124 -3.80 -6.52 18.99
CA ALA A 124 -2.76 -7.40 18.49
C ALA A 124 -2.02 -8.03 19.68
N THR A 125 -2.27 -9.32 19.94
CA THR A 125 -1.71 -10.01 21.11
C THR A 125 -0.30 -10.55 20.86
N GLY A 126 0.13 -10.67 19.60
CA GLY A 126 1.35 -11.39 19.21
C GLY A 126 1.28 -12.91 19.45
N ASN A 127 0.50 -13.37 20.42
CA ASN A 127 0.28 -14.80 20.69
C ASN A 127 -1.13 -15.05 21.25
N ASN A 128 -2.07 -15.35 20.35
CA ASN A 128 -3.45 -15.57 20.72
C ASN A 128 -3.63 -16.75 21.68
N ASN A 129 -2.91 -17.84 21.45
CA ASN A 129 -3.02 -19.05 22.30
C ASN A 129 -2.61 -18.80 23.74
N LYS A 130 -1.71 -17.82 23.94
CA LYS A 130 -1.28 -17.42 25.29
C LYS A 130 -2.25 -16.45 25.96
N PHE A 131 -2.79 -15.47 25.21
CA PHE A 131 -3.49 -14.33 25.78
C PHE A 131 -5.01 -14.34 25.61
N LEU A 132 -5.55 -15.15 24.67
CA LEU A 132 -6.99 -15.27 24.46
C LEU A 132 -7.52 -16.58 25.01
N ARG A 133 -8.73 -16.53 25.55
CA ARG A 133 -9.50 -17.70 26.01
C ARG A 133 -10.95 -17.51 25.61
N TYR A 134 -11.63 -18.58 25.34
CA TYR A 134 -13.06 -18.54 25.24
C TYR A 134 -13.67 -18.28 26.63
N TRP A 135 -14.85 -17.66 26.65
CA TRP A 135 -15.51 -17.27 27.90
C TRP A 135 -15.78 -18.48 28.82
N PHE A 136 -16.00 -19.65 28.27
CA PHE A 136 -16.24 -20.90 29.00
C PHE A 136 -14.96 -21.58 29.51
N GLU A 137 -13.80 -21.14 29.08
CA GLU A 137 -12.49 -21.64 29.57
C GLU A 137 -12.00 -20.91 30.82
N VAL A 138 -12.70 -19.86 31.24
CA VAL A 138 -12.27 -18.99 32.33
C VAL A 138 -13.33 -18.90 33.42
N GLU A 139 -12.90 -18.73 34.67
CA GLU A 139 -13.82 -18.54 35.78
C GLU A 139 -14.55 -17.21 35.66
N PHE A 140 -15.88 -17.26 35.66
CA PHE A 140 -16.75 -16.09 35.48
C PHE A 140 -16.47 -14.96 36.48
N ASN A 141 -16.19 -15.32 37.75
CA ASN A 141 -15.85 -14.35 38.78
C ASN A 141 -14.51 -13.63 38.55
N LYS A 142 -13.66 -14.10 37.64
CA LYS A 142 -12.40 -13.48 37.26
C LYS A 142 -12.52 -12.59 36.01
N ILE A 143 -13.72 -12.44 35.46
CA ILE A 143 -13.99 -11.58 34.31
C ILE A 143 -14.47 -10.20 34.79
N LYS A 144 -14.00 -9.13 34.15
CA LYS A 144 -14.51 -7.77 34.29
C LYS A 144 -15.15 -7.33 32.99
N PHE A 145 -16.50 -7.28 32.95
CA PHE A 145 -17.24 -6.99 31.73
C PHE A 145 -17.36 -5.50 31.41
N ASP A 146 -17.27 -4.64 32.39
CA ASP A 146 -17.61 -3.23 32.32
C ASP A 146 -16.41 -2.29 32.52
N ALA A 147 -15.18 -2.78 32.32
CA ALA A 147 -14.00 -1.93 32.33
C ALA A 147 -14.00 -0.98 31.12
N LYS A 148 -14.08 0.33 31.39
CA LYS A 148 -14.11 1.36 30.34
C LYS A 148 -12.72 1.91 30.03
N THR A 149 -11.80 1.82 30.98
CA THR A 149 -10.45 2.35 30.86
C THR A 149 -9.42 1.32 31.34
N LEU A 150 -8.15 1.54 30.96
CA LEU A 150 -7.03 0.74 31.45
C LEU A 150 -6.87 0.85 32.97
N GLU A 151 -7.19 2.00 33.54
CA GLU A 151 -7.14 2.22 34.99
C GLU A 151 -8.23 1.42 35.71
N ASP A 152 -9.44 1.40 35.18
CA ASP A 152 -10.54 0.57 35.71
C ASP A 152 -10.15 -0.92 35.68
N ALA A 153 -9.57 -1.35 34.57
CA ALA A 153 -9.08 -2.72 34.43
C ALA A 153 -8.03 -3.05 35.51
N LYS A 154 -7.03 -2.21 35.71
CA LYS A 154 -5.99 -2.39 36.74
C LYS A 154 -6.56 -2.40 38.15
N LYS A 155 -7.45 -1.46 38.50
CA LYS A 155 -8.09 -1.36 39.82
C LYS A 155 -8.97 -2.57 40.14
N SER A 156 -9.58 -3.16 39.12
CA SER A 156 -10.49 -4.30 39.31
C SER A 156 -9.82 -5.56 39.86
N ARG A 157 -8.50 -5.71 39.68
CA ARG A 157 -7.72 -6.90 39.98
C ARG A 157 -8.25 -8.18 39.30
N LYS A 158 -9.13 -8.04 38.31
CA LYS A 158 -9.63 -9.16 37.52
C LYS A 158 -8.61 -9.54 36.45
N LYS A 159 -8.65 -10.80 36.03
CA LYS A 159 -7.67 -11.34 35.08
C LYS A 159 -8.12 -11.25 33.64
N TRP A 160 -9.43 -11.33 33.40
CA TRP A 160 -9.98 -11.46 32.06
C TRP A 160 -10.89 -10.29 31.72
N PHE A 161 -10.83 -9.88 30.47
CA PHE A 161 -11.58 -8.75 29.92
C PHE A 161 -12.15 -9.16 28.56
N PRO A 162 -13.44 -8.88 28.28
CA PRO A 162 -14.00 -9.17 26.97
C PRO A 162 -13.26 -8.44 25.85
N THR A 163 -13.05 -9.12 24.76
CA THR A 163 -12.51 -8.52 23.54
C THR A 163 -13.16 -9.12 22.32
N THR A 164 -13.38 -8.28 21.30
CA THR A 164 -13.84 -8.75 20.00
C THR A 164 -12.65 -9.15 19.15
N LYS A 165 -12.76 -10.29 18.49
CA LYS A 165 -11.75 -10.74 17.53
C LYS A 165 -12.43 -11.18 16.24
N GLY A 166 -11.94 -10.68 15.11
CA GLY A 166 -12.34 -11.14 13.79
C GLY A 166 -12.05 -12.63 13.62
N GLY A 167 -12.89 -13.30 12.86
CA GLY A 167 -12.79 -14.71 12.57
C GLY A 167 -13.82 -15.14 11.53
N ARG A 168 -14.01 -16.46 11.36
CA ARG A 168 -15.09 -16.99 10.51
C ARG A 168 -16.43 -16.60 11.11
N PHE A 169 -17.42 -16.42 10.24
CA PHE A 169 -18.80 -16.17 10.69
C PHE A 169 -19.25 -17.25 11.68
N ARG A 170 -19.72 -16.80 12.83
CA ARG A 170 -20.38 -17.65 13.82
C ARG A 170 -21.69 -17.02 14.20
N LYS A 171 -22.71 -17.85 14.34
CA LYS A 171 -23.99 -17.41 14.81
C LYS A 171 -23.93 -17.24 16.34
N TRP A 172 -24.51 -16.16 16.83
CA TRP A 172 -24.51 -15.83 18.26
C TRP A 172 -23.11 -15.48 18.80
N TYR A 173 -22.79 -15.94 19.97
CA TYR A 173 -21.57 -15.59 20.74
C TYR A 173 -20.35 -16.44 20.37
N GLY A 174 -20.06 -16.62 19.12
CA GLY A 174 -19.05 -17.50 18.56
C GLY A 174 -17.61 -17.32 18.94
#